data_7d43ef0d7d0385b18bc3374f9cc5e255
#
_entry.id   7d43ef0d7d0385b18bc3374f9cc5e255
#
_cell.length_a   1.000
_cell.length_b   1.000
_cell.length_c   1.000
_cell.angle_alpha   90.00
_cell.angle_beta   90.00
_cell.angle_gamma   90.00
#
_symmetry.space_group_name_H-M   'P 1'
#
loop_
_entity.id
_entity.type
_entity.pdbx_description
1 polymer ?
#
loop_
_entity_poly.entity_id
_entity_poly.type
_entity_poly.pdbx_seq_one_letter_code
_entity_poly.pdbx_strand_id
1 'polypeptide(L)'
;KIAEVLDSLIKGQEPDGKIWHLLNETFQKLNAPKLSTELVYYYFYWNFISILGYQPELYHCVRCRKKIITERNYLIPKEGGIVCQNCFAQKESICEVQPETIKILRIILKKDWPTLLKLKFKAQCLKELSLILGDEVSLHL
;
A
#
# COMPACT_ATOMS: atom_id res chain seq x y z
N LYS A 1 16.43 6.89 -2.22
CA LYS A 1 15.31 7.38 -1.41
C LYS A 1 14.96 6.44 -0.27
N ILE A 2 14.43 5.26 -0.54
CA ILE A 2 14.20 4.26 0.51
C ILE A 2 15.53 3.87 1.16
N ALA A 3 16.56 3.65 0.38
CA ALA A 3 17.89 3.31 0.87
C ALA A 3 18.47 4.43 1.74
N GLU A 4 18.26 5.69 1.38
CA GLU A 4 18.69 6.85 2.16
C GLU A 4 17.96 6.91 3.51
N VAL A 5 16.67 6.63 3.53
CA VAL A 5 15.86 6.63 4.76
C VAL A 5 16.30 5.50 5.68
N LEU A 6 16.53 4.30 5.14
CA LEU A 6 17.03 3.17 5.92
C LEU A 6 18.40 3.46 6.51
N ASP A 7 19.29 4.10 5.74
CA ASP A 7 20.60 4.51 6.23
C ASP A 7 20.47 5.53 7.37
N SER A 8 19.56 6.49 7.24
CA SER A 8 19.28 7.48 8.29
C SER A 8 18.75 6.81 9.57
N LEU A 9 17.90 5.79 9.44
CA LEU A 9 17.40 5.02 10.58
C LEU A 9 18.51 4.27 11.30
N ILE A 10 19.40 3.63 10.56
CA ILE A 10 20.57 2.94 11.12
C ILE A 10 21.44 3.90 11.89
N LYS A 11 21.60 5.12 11.41
CA LYS A 11 22.37 6.18 12.06
C LYS A 11 21.62 6.92 13.16
N GLY A 12 20.34 6.61 13.39
CA GLY A 12 19.52 7.27 14.40
C GLY A 12 19.16 8.71 14.06
N GLN A 13 19.11 9.07 12.78
CA GLN A 13 18.97 10.45 12.29
C GLN A 13 17.60 10.76 11.67
N GLU A 14 16.58 9.97 11.93
CA GLU A 14 15.25 10.25 11.40
C GLU A 14 14.64 11.50 12.03
N PRO A 15 14.23 12.52 11.22
CA PRO A 15 13.85 13.84 11.77
C PRO A 15 12.51 13.88 12.50
N ASP A 16 11.52 13.09 12.13
CA ASP A 16 10.16 13.21 12.67
C ASP A 16 9.62 11.99 13.41
N GLY A 17 10.40 10.95 13.55
CA GLY A 17 10.06 9.78 14.35
C GLY A 17 8.93 8.89 13.83
N LYS A 18 8.34 9.22 12.67
CA LYS A 18 7.21 8.47 12.11
C LYS A 18 7.57 7.05 11.76
N ILE A 19 8.77 6.84 11.24
CA ILE A 19 9.24 5.51 10.84
C ILE A 19 9.52 4.67 12.08
N TRP A 20 10.07 5.27 13.14
CA TRP A 20 10.27 4.59 14.42
C TRP A 20 8.94 4.15 15.03
N HIS A 21 7.92 5.00 15.01
CA HIS A 21 6.58 4.62 15.48
C HIS A 21 6.01 3.47 14.68
N LEU A 22 6.16 3.50 13.36
CA LEU A 22 5.70 2.42 12.48
C LEU A 22 6.43 1.11 12.77
N LEU A 23 7.75 1.15 12.95
CA LEU A 23 8.55 -0.03 13.30
C LEU A 23 8.10 -0.64 14.62
N ASN A 24 7.97 0.18 15.66
CA ASN A 24 7.54 -0.29 16.98
C ASN A 24 6.15 -0.90 16.94
N GLU A 25 5.22 -0.26 16.25
CA GLU A 25 3.87 -0.77 16.05
C GLU A 25 3.89 -2.11 15.32
N THR A 26 4.73 -2.23 14.27
CA THR A 26 4.88 -3.45 13.50
C THR A 26 5.43 -4.59 14.34
N PHE A 27 6.46 -4.34 15.16
CA PHE A 27 7.02 -5.35 16.06
C PHE A 27 6.00 -5.84 17.09
N GLN A 28 5.20 -4.93 17.65
CA GLN A 28 4.14 -5.31 18.57
C GLN A 28 3.11 -6.23 17.89
N LYS A 29 2.75 -5.94 16.65
CA LYS A 29 1.79 -6.74 15.89
C LYS A 29 2.37 -8.11 15.50
N LEU A 30 3.64 -8.20 15.18
CA LEU A 30 4.30 -9.48 14.88
C LEU A 30 4.29 -10.44 16.07
N ASN A 31 4.29 -9.91 17.29
CA ASN A 31 4.23 -10.71 18.50
C ASN A 31 2.82 -11.19 18.86
N ALA A 32 1.79 -10.71 18.16
CA ALA A 32 0.41 -11.11 18.42
C ALA A 32 0.11 -12.47 17.74
N PRO A 33 -0.38 -13.47 18.47
CA PRO A 33 -0.47 -14.84 17.97
C PRO A 33 -1.55 -15.09 16.91
N LYS A 34 -2.44 -14.14 16.65
CA LYS A 34 -3.56 -14.30 15.72
C LYS A 34 -3.36 -13.65 14.38
N LEU A 35 -2.16 -13.10 14.10
CA LEU A 35 -1.93 -12.29 12.92
C LEU A 35 -1.18 -13.04 11.83
N SER A 36 -1.63 -12.85 10.58
CA SER A 36 -0.88 -13.25 9.41
C SER A 36 0.39 -12.41 9.31
N THR A 37 1.56 -13.07 9.30
CA THR A 37 2.85 -12.39 9.11
C THR A 37 2.86 -11.60 7.80
N GLU A 38 2.26 -12.17 6.74
CA GLU A 38 2.16 -11.54 5.44
C GLU A 38 1.38 -10.23 5.50
N LEU A 39 0.25 -10.21 6.23
CA LEU A 39 -0.56 -9.01 6.38
C LEU A 39 0.18 -7.91 7.15
N VAL A 40 0.91 -8.27 8.20
CA VAL A 40 1.72 -7.33 8.97
C VAL A 40 2.81 -6.73 8.08
N TYR A 41 3.42 -7.55 7.24
CA TYR A 41 4.43 -7.12 6.27
C TYR A 41 3.87 -6.07 5.31
N TYR A 42 2.70 -6.31 4.70
CA TYR A 42 2.07 -5.35 3.80
C TYR A 42 1.65 -4.08 4.51
N TYR A 43 1.13 -4.19 5.71
CA TYR A 43 0.80 -3.04 6.55
C TYR A 43 2.03 -2.15 6.75
N PHE A 44 3.16 -2.75 7.13
CA PHE A 44 4.41 -2.01 7.32
C PHE A 44 4.85 -1.32 6.03
N TYR A 45 4.96 -2.06 4.93
CA TYR A 45 5.54 -1.51 3.70
C TYR A 45 4.67 -0.43 3.07
N TRP A 46 3.36 -0.60 3.04
CA TRP A 46 2.48 0.42 2.49
C TRP A 46 2.48 1.70 3.31
N ASN A 47 2.51 1.60 4.64
CA ASN A 47 2.63 2.77 5.50
C ASN A 47 4.02 3.41 5.42
N PHE A 48 5.06 2.60 5.27
CA PHE A 48 6.42 3.08 5.04
C PHE A 48 6.49 3.95 3.78
N ILE A 49 5.98 3.44 2.66
CA ILE A 49 5.95 4.16 1.38
C ILE A 49 5.14 5.45 1.51
N SER A 50 4.03 5.39 2.23
CA SER A 50 3.19 6.58 2.49
C SER A 50 3.95 7.66 3.27
N ILE A 51 4.70 7.28 4.30
CA ILE A 51 5.53 8.21 5.07
C ILE A 51 6.58 8.87 4.19
N LEU A 52 7.12 8.15 3.20
CA LEU A 52 8.08 8.67 2.25
C LEU A 52 7.48 9.63 1.20
N GLY A 53 6.16 9.81 1.23
CA GLY A 53 5.48 10.71 0.30
C GLY A 53 4.91 10.04 -0.94
N TYR A 54 4.86 8.72 -1.00
CA TYR A 54 4.41 7.95 -2.17
C TYR A 54 3.06 7.26 -1.93
N GLN A 55 2.20 7.87 -1.13
CA GLN A 55 0.86 7.34 -0.88
C GLN A 55 0.03 7.33 -2.16
N PRO A 56 -0.51 6.17 -2.59
CA PRO A 56 -1.31 6.12 -3.80
C PRO A 56 -2.68 6.77 -3.61
N GLU A 57 -3.21 7.37 -4.67
CA GLU A 57 -4.58 7.87 -4.70
C GLU A 57 -5.53 6.67 -4.91
N LEU A 58 -6.38 6.40 -3.93
CA LEU A 58 -7.25 5.23 -3.91
C LEU A 58 -8.75 5.58 -3.99
N TYR A 59 -9.09 6.85 -3.99
CA TYR A 59 -10.49 7.29 -3.94
C TYR A 59 -10.98 7.90 -5.24
N HIS A 60 -10.06 8.47 -6.03
CA HIS A 60 -10.37 9.13 -7.29
C HIS A 60 -9.42 8.66 -8.38
N CYS A 61 -9.91 8.58 -9.62
CA CYS A 61 -9.06 8.28 -10.76
C CYS A 61 -8.02 9.38 -10.93
N VAL A 62 -6.76 9.00 -11.07
CA VAL A 62 -5.67 9.99 -11.21
C VAL A 62 -5.70 10.73 -12.55
N ARG A 63 -6.42 10.21 -13.53
CA ARG A 63 -6.54 10.83 -14.86
C ARG A 63 -7.77 11.73 -14.99
N CYS A 64 -8.96 11.21 -14.73
CA CYS A 64 -10.19 11.98 -14.89
C CYS A 64 -10.70 12.63 -13.62
N ARG A 65 -10.13 12.29 -12.47
CA ARG A 65 -10.48 12.82 -11.13
C ARG A 65 -11.88 12.43 -10.63
N LYS A 66 -12.58 11.57 -11.34
CA LYS A 66 -13.88 11.05 -10.88
C LYS A 66 -13.68 10.07 -9.74
N LYS A 67 -14.67 10.00 -8.87
CA LYS A 67 -14.67 9.05 -7.75
C LYS A 67 -14.64 7.62 -8.26
N ILE A 68 -13.80 6.79 -7.63
CA ILE A 68 -13.68 5.38 -7.96
C ILE A 68 -14.96 4.65 -7.58
N ILE A 69 -15.50 3.87 -8.51
CA ILE A 69 -16.66 3.00 -8.31
C ILE A 69 -16.25 1.54 -8.32
N THR A 70 -17.16 0.64 -7.89
CA THR A 70 -16.89 -0.78 -7.74
C THR A 70 -16.87 -1.54 -9.08
N GLU A 71 -16.27 -0.97 -10.11
CA GLU A 71 -16.04 -1.62 -11.40
C GLU A 71 -14.56 -1.95 -11.55
N ARG A 72 -14.16 -2.29 -12.77
CA ARG A 72 -12.76 -2.59 -13.05
C ARG A 72 -11.90 -1.36 -12.84
N ASN A 73 -10.94 -1.47 -11.95
CA ASN A 73 -9.97 -0.43 -11.67
C ASN A 73 -8.58 -1.00 -11.81
N TYR A 74 -7.63 -0.12 -12.10
CA TYR A 74 -6.24 -0.50 -12.33
C TYR A 74 -5.35 0.37 -11.46
N LEU A 75 -4.34 -0.23 -10.85
CA LEU A 75 -3.36 0.54 -10.11
C LEU A 75 -2.12 0.72 -10.95
N ILE A 76 -1.73 1.96 -11.19
CA ILE A 76 -0.53 2.31 -11.97
C ILE A 76 0.42 3.07 -11.04
N PRO A 77 1.46 2.38 -10.50
CA PRO A 77 2.40 3.02 -9.58
C PRO A 77 3.06 4.27 -10.14
N LYS A 78 3.39 4.28 -11.43
CA LYS A 78 3.98 5.44 -12.11
C LYS A 78 3.12 6.69 -12.02
N GLU A 79 1.81 6.54 -12.03
CA GLU A 79 0.87 7.66 -11.99
C GLU A 79 0.40 7.96 -10.57
N GLY A 80 0.80 7.14 -9.62
CA GLY A 80 0.54 7.38 -8.20
C GLY A 80 -0.84 6.99 -7.72
N GLY A 81 -1.53 6.07 -8.41
CA GLY A 81 -2.81 5.62 -7.92
C GLY A 81 -3.68 4.86 -8.91
N ILE A 82 -4.99 4.89 -8.63
CA ILE A 82 -6.00 4.15 -9.38
C ILE A 82 -6.37 4.87 -10.67
N VAL A 83 -6.47 4.10 -11.74
CA VAL A 83 -7.03 4.55 -13.03
C VAL A 83 -8.32 3.77 -13.27
N CYS A 84 -9.40 4.49 -13.58
CA CYS A 84 -10.70 3.85 -13.84
C CYS A 84 -10.72 3.18 -15.22
N GLN A 85 -11.72 2.32 -15.41
CA GLN A 85 -11.88 1.56 -16.65
C GLN A 85 -11.95 2.46 -17.89
N ASN A 86 -12.59 3.61 -17.78
CA ASN A 86 -12.77 4.52 -18.92
C ASN A 86 -11.48 5.23 -19.35
N CYS A 87 -10.55 5.42 -18.41
CA CYS A 87 -9.28 6.09 -18.67
C CYS A 87 -8.16 5.11 -19.04
N PHE A 88 -8.39 3.83 -18.83
CA PHE A 88 -7.39 2.81 -19.04
C PHE A 88 -7.25 2.46 -20.53
N ALA A 89 -6.01 2.46 -21.02
CA ALA A 89 -5.69 2.00 -22.38
C ALA A 89 -5.11 0.59 -22.34
N GLN A 90 -5.63 -0.32 -23.16
CA GLN A 90 -5.25 -1.74 -23.18
C GLN A 90 -3.76 -2.01 -23.43
N LYS A 91 -3.02 -1.02 -23.91
CA LYS A 91 -1.60 -1.15 -24.20
C LYS A 91 -0.69 -0.91 -23.00
N GLU A 92 -1.26 -0.52 -21.87
CA GLU A 92 -0.49 -0.23 -20.66
C GLU A 92 -0.20 -1.50 -19.89
N SER A 93 1.04 -1.65 -19.42
CA SER A 93 1.46 -2.74 -18.55
C SER A 93 0.91 -2.50 -17.15
N ILE A 94 -0.11 -3.28 -16.72
CA ILE A 94 -0.87 -2.92 -15.54
C ILE A 94 -1.36 -4.09 -14.73
N CYS A 95 -1.63 -3.78 -13.46
CA CYS A 95 -2.37 -4.65 -12.55
C CYS A 95 -3.82 -4.19 -12.44
N GLU A 96 -4.75 -4.96 -13.00
CA GLU A 96 -6.15 -4.88 -12.60
C GLU A 96 -6.25 -5.26 -11.14
N VAL A 97 -6.93 -4.45 -10.34
CA VAL A 97 -7.09 -4.70 -8.91
C VAL A 97 -8.55 -4.97 -8.57
N GLN A 98 -8.77 -5.98 -7.74
CA GLN A 98 -10.09 -6.30 -7.22
C GLN A 98 -10.59 -5.15 -6.32
N PRO A 99 -11.91 -4.92 -6.25
CA PRO A 99 -12.45 -3.92 -5.32
C PRO A 99 -12.06 -4.19 -3.87
N GLU A 100 -11.97 -5.44 -3.48
CA GLU A 100 -11.54 -5.86 -2.14
C GLU A 100 -10.09 -5.45 -1.87
N THR A 101 -9.22 -5.55 -2.86
CA THR A 101 -7.81 -5.15 -2.73
C THR A 101 -7.70 -3.65 -2.47
N ILE A 102 -8.47 -2.84 -3.19
CA ILE A 102 -8.51 -1.38 -2.97
C ILE A 102 -9.01 -1.08 -1.55
N LYS A 103 -10.03 -1.77 -1.10
CA LYS A 103 -10.57 -1.63 0.26
C LYS A 103 -9.51 -1.95 1.32
N ILE A 104 -8.78 -3.04 1.13
CA ILE A 104 -7.70 -3.43 2.04
C ILE A 104 -6.62 -2.35 2.09
N LEU A 105 -6.19 -1.83 0.94
CA LEU A 105 -5.19 -0.76 0.87
C LEU A 105 -5.67 0.51 1.60
N ARG A 106 -6.93 0.90 1.41
CA ARG A 106 -7.50 2.05 2.12
C ARG A 106 -7.45 1.87 3.63
N ILE A 107 -7.78 0.68 4.12
CA ILE A 107 -7.76 0.36 5.54
C ILE A 107 -6.33 0.36 6.07
N ILE A 108 -5.40 -0.21 5.34
CA ILE A 108 -3.97 -0.21 5.70
C ILE A 108 -3.45 1.22 5.84
N LEU A 109 -3.73 2.08 4.87
CA LEU A 109 -3.23 3.45 4.86
C LEU A 109 -3.90 4.35 5.89
N LYS A 110 -5.11 4.01 6.32
CA LYS A 110 -5.78 4.67 7.44
C LYS A 110 -5.27 4.18 8.80
N LYS A 111 -4.43 3.15 8.81
CA LYS A 111 -3.93 2.49 10.02
C LYS A 111 -5.05 1.92 10.89
N ASP A 112 -6.16 1.54 10.27
CA ASP A 112 -7.32 0.98 10.97
C ASP A 112 -7.12 -0.53 11.16
N TRP A 113 -6.21 -0.87 12.05
CA TRP A 113 -5.83 -2.24 12.32
C TRP A 113 -7.00 -3.10 12.84
N PRO A 114 -7.85 -2.61 13.77
CA PRO A 114 -9.00 -3.40 14.22
C PRO A 114 -9.93 -3.84 13.09
N THR A 115 -10.21 -2.94 12.13
CA THR A 115 -11.02 -3.28 10.96
C THR A 115 -10.31 -4.30 10.07
N LEU A 116 -9.01 -4.14 9.88
CA LEU A 116 -8.19 -5.03 9.07
C LEU A 116 -8.23 -6.47 9.61
N LEU A 117 -8.18 -6.63 10.93
CA LEU A 117 -8.24 -7.93 11.60
C LEU A 117 -9.56 -8.65 11.41
N LYS A 118 -10.65 -7.92 11.21
CA LYS A 118 -11.99 -8.49 11.04
C LYS A 118 -12.26 -8.97 9.61
N LEU A 119 -11.42 -8.59 8.65
CA LEU A 119 -11.63 -8.96 7.26
C LEU A 119 -11.09 -10.34 6.96
N LYS A 120 -11.82 -11.06 6.13
CA LYS A 120 -11.34 -12.31 5.55
C LYS A 120 -10.67 -11.97 4.21
N PHE A 121 -9.43 -12.41 4.05
CA PHE A 121 -8.67 -12.11 2.85
C PHE A 121 -8.72 -13.26 1.86
N LYS A 122 -9.05 -12.93 0.62
CA LYS A 122 -8.90 -13.88 -0.48
C LYS A 122 -7.42 -13.95 -0.87
N ALA A 123 -6.95 -15.13 -1.23
CA ALA A 123 -5.56 -15.31 -1.69
C ALA A 123 -5.23 -14.40 -2.87
N GLN A 124 -6.21 -14.14 -3.74
CA GLN A 124 -6.05 -13.26 -4.90
C GLN A 124 -5.70 -11.82 -4.47
N CYS A 125 -6.35 -11.31 -3.42
CA CYS A 125 -6.08 -9.96 -2.91
C CYS A 125 -4.67 -9.84 -2.36
N LEU A 126 -4.21 -10.83 -1.60
CA LEU A 126 -2.84 -10.85 -1.08
C LEU A 126 -1.82 -10.90 -2.20
N LYS A 127 -2.09 -11.68 -3.23
CA LYS A 127 -1.23 -11.76 -4.41
C LYS A 127 -1.14 -10.42 -5.15
N GLU A 128 -2.27 -9.73 -5.32
CA GLU A 128 -2.31 -8.41 -5.93
C GLU A 128 -1.51 -7.39 -5.11
N LEU A 129 -1.68 -7.39 -3.79
CA LEU A 129 -0.90 -6.53 -2.90
C LEU A 129 0.60 -6.75 -3.04
N SER A 130 1.01 -8.01 -3.13
CA SER A 130 2.42 -8.38 -3.31
C SER A 130 2.98 -7.85 -4.63
N LEU A 131 2.24 -8.02 -5.73
CA LEU A 131 2.66 -7.58 -7.06
C LEU A 131 2.77 -6.05 -7.13
N ILE A 132 1.78 -5.35 -6.60
CA ILE A 132 1.76 -3.89 -6.58
C ILE A 132 2.91 -3.35 -5.74
N LEU A 133 3.15 -3.93 -4.58
CA LEU A 133 4.24 -3.51 -3.70
C LEU A 133 5.60 -3.70 -4.36
N GLY A 134 5.78 -4.79 -5.11
CA GLY A 134 7.01 -5.03 -5.88
C GLY A 134 7.26 -3.93 -6.89
N ASP A 135 6.23 -3.50 -7.61
CA ASP A 135 6.32 -2.41 -8.60
C ASP A 135 6.63 -1.07 -7.92
N GLU A 136 5.98 -0.77 -6.81
CA GLU A 136 6.23 0.46 -6.04
C GLU A 136 7.68 0.51 -5.52
N VAL A 137 8.16 -0.58 -4.95
CA VAL A 137 9.53 -0.65 -4.43
C VAL A 137 10.54 -0.49 -5.56
N SER A 138 10.33 -1.12 -6.70
CA SER A 138 11.20 -0.98 -7.88
C SER A 138 11.26 0.45 -8.39
N LEU A 139 10.13 1.18 -8.33
CA LEU A 139 10.07 2.57 -8.78
C LEU A 139 10.86 3.52 -7.89
N HIS A 140 10.94 3.24 -6.58
CA HIS A 140 11.48 4.18 -5.59
C HIS A 140 12.81 3.76 -4.99
N LEU A 141 13.30 2.59 -5.36
CA LEU A 141 14.67 2.17 -5.05
C LEU A 141 15.64 2.74 -6.10
#